data_ec84c8e7b86f954abd4e6f88b381d0f6
#
_entry.id   ec84c8e7b86f954abd4e6f88b381d0f6
#
_cell.length_a   1.000
_cell.length_b   1.000
_cell.length_c   1.000
_cell.angle_alpha   90.00
_cell.angle_beta   90.00
_cell.angle_gamma   90.00
#
_symmetry.space_group_name_H-M   'P 1'
#
loop_
_entity.id
_entity.type
_entity.pdbx_description
1 polymer ?
#
loop_
_entity_poly.entity_id
_entity_poly.type
_entity_poly.pdbx_seq_one_letter_code
_entity_poly.pdbx_strand_id
1 'polypeptide(L)'
;MSVLNLVIKITDALKPVLVKIIPQEYLSRAKKAYMNRNTTKLKDAKIAPYKPGRYAEGINLIGSIQAASGLGQSSRLVAAELEASGMPYSIKEHHISEQLSMTEHEFDAKFSDELPYDINLLHINAHEFTVSYMQLGKQVWDYRYNIAFWLWELEEFPAEWIDCISIVDEIWTPAEF
;
A
#
# COMPACT_ATOMS: atom_id res chain seq x y z
N MET A 1 6.87 -15.60 -8.43
CA MET A 1 7.32 -14.89 -7.20
C MET A 1 8.38 -13.88 -7.62
N SER A 2 8.17 -12.59 -7.37
CA SER A 2 9.12 -11.53 -7.77
C SER A 2 10.43 -11.71 -7.00
N VAL A 3 11.58 -11.40 -7.64
CA VAL A 3 12.91 -11.38 -6.98
C VAL A 3 12.88 -10.46 -5.75
N LEU A 4 12.10 -9.39 -5.81
CA LEU A 4 11.90 -8.48 -4.68
C LEU A 4 11.25 -9.17 -3.47
N ASN A 5 10.21 -9.96 -3.68
CA ASN A 5 9.54 -10.70 -2.61
C ASN A 5 10.47 -11.74 -1.96
N LEU A 6 11.35 -12.35 -2.76
CA LEU A 6 12.36 -13.26 -2.24
C LEU A 6 13.39 -12.52 -1.38
N VAL A 7 13.83 -11.34 -1.82
CA VAL A 7 14.78 -10.49 -1.06
C VAL A 7 14.16 -10.01 0.24
N ILE A 8 12.90 -9.59 0.24
CA ILE A 8 12.17 -9.17 1.46
C ILE A 8 12.07 -10.34 2.44
N LYS A 9 11.64 -11.52 1.99
CA LYS A 9 11.56 -12.73 2.84
C LYS A 9 12.89 -13.12 3.46
N ILE A 10 13.97 -13.09 2.68
CA ILE A 10 15.32 -13.40 3.18
C ILE A 10 15.75 -12.35 4.20
N THR A 11 15.46 -11.07 3.95
CA THR A 11 15.82 -9.98 4.86
C THR A 11 15.04 -10.07 6.17
N ASP A 12 13.76 -10.38 6.13
CA ASP A 12 12.93 -10.54 7.34
C ASP A 12 13.32 -11.79 8.14
N ALA A 13 13.62 -12.91 7.49
CA ALA A 13 14.12 -14.11 8.15
C ALA A 13 15.48 -13.91 8.82
N LEU A 14 16.36 -13.10 8.23
CA LEU A 14 17.69 -12.80 8.77
C LEU A 14 17.69 -11.60 9.73
N LYS A 15 16.64 -10.81 9.79
CA LYS A 15 16.52 -9.60 10.61
C LYS A 15 16.89 -9.83 12.10
N PRO A 16 16.43 -10.89 12.79
CA PRO A 16 16.80 -11.12 14.18
C PRO A 16 18.30 -11.35 14.40
N VAL A 17 18.99 -11.89 13.39
CA VAL A 17 20.43 -12.14 13.41
C VAL A 17 21.20 -10.88 13.00
N LEU A 18 20.76 -10.22 11.95
CA LEU A 18 21.39 -9.00 11.42
C LEU A 18 21.35 -7.84 12.44
N VAL A 19 20.23 -7.65 13.14
CA VAL A 19 20.09 -6.60 14.17
C VAL A 19 21.03 -6.82 15.36
N LYS A 20 21.43 -8.08 15.64
CA LYS A 20 22.38 -8.39 16.72
C LYS A 20 23.85 -8.20 16.30
N ILE A 21 24.15 -8.29 15.01
CA ILE A 21 25.52 -8.30 14.49
C ILE A 21 25.90 -6.95 13.87
N ILE A 22 24.93 -6.27 13.24
CA ILE A 22 25.17 -5.02 12.50
C ILE A 22 24.65 -3.84 13.35
N PRO A 23 25.49 -2.83 13.64
CA PRO A 23 25.05 -1.62 14.33
C PRO A 23 23.88 -0.96 13.60
N GLN A 24 22.90 -0.47 14.36
CA GLN A 24 21.66 0.11 13.83
C GLN A 24 21.90 1.26 12.84
N GLU A 25 22.99 2.00 12.98
CA GLU A 25 23.37 3.09 12.06
C GLU A 25 23.61 2.58 10.64
N TYR A 26 24.23 1.41 10.46
CA TYR A 26 24.45 0.84 9.13
C TYR A 26 23.17 0.30 8.52
N LEU A 27 22.31 -0.30 9.32
CA LEU A 27 20.99 -0.77 8.87
C LEU A 27 20.09 0.41 8.46
N SER A 28 20.09 1.49 9.25
CA SER A 28 19.32 2.71 8.93
C SER A 28 19.86 3.41 7.67
N ARG A 29 21.18 3.50 7.50
CA ARG A 29 21.81 4.03 6.27
C ARG A 29 21.49 3.18 5.04
N ALA A 30 21.56 1.85 5.17
CA ALA A 30 21.21 0.94 4.08
C ALA A 30 19.73 1.04 3.71
N LYS A 31 18.83 1.10 4.71
CA LYS A 31 17.40 1.32 4.50
C LYS A 31 17.14 2.67 3.81
N LYS A 32 17.77 3.75 4.28
CA LYS A 32 17.64 5.08 3.68
C LYS A 32 18.17 5.12 2.24
N ALA A 33 19.31 4.50 1.96
CA ALA A 33 19.85 4.40 0.60
C ALA A 33 18.96 3.57 -0.33
N TYR A 34 18.38 2.48 0.18
CA TYR A 34 17.42 1.66 -0.56
C TYR A 34 16.13 2.41 -0.86
N MET A 35 15.58 3.10 0.13
CA MET A 35 14.38 3.94 -0.03
C MET A 35 14.63 5.06 -1.03
N ASN A 36 15.72 5.81 -0.91
CA ASN A 36 16.07 6.89 -1.83
C ASN A 36 16.26 6.39 -3.27
N ARG A 37 16.88 5.22 -3.46
CA ARG A 37 17.05 4.63 -4.80
C ARG A 37 15.71 4.22 -5.42
N ASN A 38 14.75 3.86 -4.62
CA ASN A 38 13.43 3.41 -5.08
C ASN A 38 12.46 4.59 -5.25
N THR A 39 12.58 5.65 -4.46
CA THR A 39 11.83 6.91 -4.68
C THR A 39 12.16 7.53 -6.03
N THR A 40 13.42 7.47 -6.45
CA THR A 40 13.82 7.92 -7.80
C THR A 40 13.05 7.18 -8.91
N LYS A 41 12.64 5.93 -8.67
CA LYS A 41 11.84 5.14 -9.63
C LYS A 41 10.37 5.56 -9.69
N LEU A 42 9.81 6.12 -8.60
CA LEU A 42 8.45 6.64 -8.62
C LEU A 42 8.34 7.93 -9.45
N LYS A 43 9.34 8.81 -9.42
CA LYS A 43 9.39 10.00 -10.29
C LYS A 43 9.28 9.66 -11.76
N ASP A 44 9.83 8.51 -12.15
CA ASP A 44 9.81 8.02 -13.53
C ASP A 44 8.62 7.08 -13.81
N ALA A 45 7.76 6.84 -12.83
CA ALA A 45 6.61 5.96 -12.98
C ALA A 45 5.61 6.58 -13.97
N LYS A 46 5.43 5.92 -15.09
CA LYS A 46 4.44 6.31 -16.10
C LYS A 46 3.19 5.46 -15.90
N ILE A 47 2.29 5.91 -15.05
CA ILE A 47 0.97 5.30 -14.89
C ILE A 47 0.08 5.80 -16.03
N ALA A 48 -0.64 4.88 -16.69
CA ALA A 48 -1.60 5.27 -17.70
C ALA A 48 -2.80 5.95 -17.03
N PRO A 49 -3.24 7.12 -17.53
CA PRO A 49 -4.30 7.90 -16.89
C PRO A 49 -5.61 7.13 -16.83
N TYR A 50 -6.44 7.49 -15.87
CA TYR A 50 -7.78 6.94 -15.69
C TYR A 50 -8.56 6.91 -17.01
N LYS A 51 -9.20 5.80 -17.29
CA LYS A 51 -9.98 5.60 -18.49
C LYS A 51 -11.38 5.08 -18.16
N PRO A 52 -12.40 5.95 -18.12
CA PRO A 52 -13.78 5.56 -17.85
C PRO A 52 -14.26 4.42 -18.75
N GLY A 53 -15.01 3.48 -18.18
CA GLY A 53 -15.60 2.34 -18.91
C GLY A 53 -14.61 1.24 -19.30
N ARG A 54 -13.34 1.31 -18.87
CA ARG A 54 -12.37 0.22 -19.08
C ARG A 54 -12.57 -0.92 -18.10
N TYR A 55 -12.94 -0.61 -16.89
CA TYR A 55 -13.28 -1.55 -15.82
C TYR A 55 -14.71 -1.31 -15.37
N ALA A 56 -15.29 -2.22 -14.62
CA ALA A 56 -16.61 -2.04 -14.03
C ALA A 56 -16.57 -0.91 -12.99
N GLU A 57 -17.69 -0.21 -12.82
CA GLU A 57 -17.82 0.79 -11.76
C GLU A 57 -17.76 0.14 -10.38
N GLY A 58 -16.97 0.69 -9.48
CA GLY A 58 -16.81 0.19 -8.13
C GLY A 58 -15.42 0.44 -7.56
N ILE A 59 -15.12 -0.16 -6.42
CA ILE A 59 -13.90 0.10 -5.65
C ILE A 59 -13.10 -1.19 -5.42
N ASN A 60 -11.82 -1.14 -5.73
CA ASN A 60 -10.84 -2.11 -5.26
C ASN A 60 -10.19 -1.52 -3.99
N LEU A 61 -10.55 -2.03 -2.83
CA LEU A 61 -9.90 -1.67 -1.57
C LEU A 61 -8.60 -2.48 -1.42
N ILE A 62 -7.48 -1.80 -1.34
CA ILE A 62 -6.14 -2.40 -1.27
C ILE A 62 -5.50 -1.99 0.05
N GLY A 63 -5.18 -2.95 0.92
CA GLY A 63 -4.59 -2.69 2.23
C GLY A 63 -4.50 -3.91 3.11
N SER A 64 -4.11 -3.72 4.37
CA SER A 64 -3.88 -4.80 5.35
C SER A 64 -5.16 -5.15 6.13
N ILE A 65 -6.19 -5.63 5.46
CA ILE A 65 -7.53 -5.82 6.04
C ILE A 65 -7.53 -6.94 7.11
N GLN A 66 -6.79 -8.01 6.89
CA GLN A 66 -6.70 -9.13 7.84
C GLN A 66 -5.76 -8.86 9.02
N ALA A 67 -4.98 -7.78 8.98
CA ALA A 67 -4.03 -7.49 10.02
C ALA A 67 -4.70 -7.04 11.33
N ALA A 68 -4.31 -7.64 12.46
CA ALA A 68 -4.66 -7.20 13.81
C ALA A 68 -3.80 -5.98 14.21
N SER A 69 -4.04 -4.84 13.55
CA SER A 69 -3.31 -3.59 13.74
C SER A 69 -4.26 -2.39 13.61
N GLY A 70 -3.81 -1.19 14.01
CA GLY A 70 -4.58 0.04 13.85
C GLY A 70 -4.91 0.34 12.38
N LEU A 71 -3.93 0.17 11.48
CA LEU A 71 -4.15 0.35 10.04
C LEU A 71 -5.12 -0.70 9.50
N GLY A 72 -5.01 -1.96 9.93
CA GLY A 72 -5.97 -3.02 9.58
C GLY A 72 -7.38 -2.72 10.08
N GLN A 73 -7.52 -2.22 11.31
CA GLN A 73 -8.83 -1.80 11.84
C GLN A 73 -9.43 -0.65 11.01
N SER A 74 -8.63 0.35 10.66
CA SER A 74 -9.09 1.44 9.80
C SER A 74 -9.51 0.95 8.41
N SER A 75 -8.76 0.01 7.82
CA SER A 75 -9.13 -0.62 6.53
C SER A 75 -10.45 -1.38 6.62
N ARG A 76 -10.71 -2.10 7.73
CA ARG A 76 -12.00 -2.78 7.96
C ARG A 76 -13.17 -1.82 8.13
N LEU A 77 -12.97 -0.67 8.77
CA LEU A 77 -14.01 0.36 8.84
C LEU A 77 -14.40 0.87 7.45
N VAL A 78 -13.41 1.11 6.58
CA VAL A 78 -13.67 1.48 5.18
C VAL A 78 -14.42 0.35 4.45
N ALA A 79 -14.04 -0.90 4.64
CA ALA A 79 -14.73 -2.04 4.05
C ALA A 79 -16.20 -2.12 4.52
N ALA A 80 -16.46 -1.88 5.81
CA ALA A 80 -17.82 -1.84 6.37
C ALA A 80 -18.66 -0.68 5.79
N GLU A 81 -18.05 0.49 5.56
CA GLU A 81 -18.71 1.61 4.92
C GLU A 81 -19.06 1.30 3.45
N LEU A 82 -18.16 0.67 2.71
CA LEU A 82 -18.43 0.21 1.34
C LEU A 82 -19.59 -0.82 1.30
N GLU A 83 -19.59 -1.79 2.21
CA GLU A 83 -20.68 -2.75 2.32
C GLU A 83 -22.03 -2.07 2.63
N ALA A 84 -22.04 -1.14 3.59
CA ALA A 84 -23.25 -0.40 3.98
C ALA A 84 -23.76 0.53 2.87
N SER A 85 -22.87 1.06 2.04
CA SER A 85 -23.25 1.93 0.90
C SER A 85 -23.90 1.17 -0.25
N GLY A 86 -23.72 -0.15 -0.32
CA GLY A 86 -24.14 -0.98 -1.45
C GLY A 86 -23.30 -0.79 -2.70
N MET A 87 -22.19 -0.05 -2.63
CA MET A 87 -21.27 0.13 -3.77
C MET A 87 -20.56 -1.19 -4.06
N PRO A 88 -20.45 -1.61 -5.33
CA PRO A 88 -19.65 -2.78 -5.69
C PRO A 88 -18.20 -2.61 -5.28
N TYR A 89 -17.65 -3.58 -4.55
CA TYR A 89 -16.25 -3.54 -4.16
C TYR A 89 -15.63 -4.92 -4.06
N SER A 90 -14.30 -4.95 -4.17
CA SER A 90 -13.46 -6.12 -3.89
C SER A 90 -12.33 -5.70 -2.97
N ILE A 91 -11.73 -6.66 -2.29
CA ILE A 91 -10.60 -6.44 -1.40
C ILE A 91 -9.38 -7.17 -1.95
N LYS A 92 -8.26 -6.47 -2.00
CA LYS A 92 -6.96 -7.06 -2.21
C LYS A 92 -6.11 -6.88 -0.97
N GLU A 93 -5.84 -7.99 -0.27
CA GLU A 93 -4.91 -7.95 0.86
C GLU A 93 -3.52 -7.54 0.39
N HIS A 94 -2.99 -6.51 1.04
CA HIS A 94 -1.64 -6.04 0.76
C HIS A 94 -0.99 -5.49 2.03
N HIS A 95 0.16 -6.03 2.38
CA HIS A 95 1.01 -5.56 3.48
C HIS A 95 2.48 -5.76 3.11
N ILE A 96 3.36 -4.96 3.69
CA ILE A 96 4.80 -5.05 3.44
C ILE A 96 5.47 -5.90 4.50
N SER A 97 5.01 -5.83 5.75
CA SER A 97 5.58 -6.58 6.86
C SER A 97 4.94 -7.96 6.99
N GLU A 98 5.74 -9.01 6.93
CA GLU A 98 5.29 -10.38 7.23
C GLU A 98 5.11 -10.66 8.74
N GLN A 99 5.38 -9.69 9.62
CA GLN A 99 5.26 -9.82 11.07
C GLN A 99 3.87 -9.44 11.60
N LEU A 100 2.92 -9.15 10.72
CA LEU A 100 1.56 -8.85 11.13
C LEU A 100 0.80 -10.13 11.49
N SER A 101 0.02 -10.07 12.57
CA SER A 101 -0.92 -11.13 12.91
C SER A 101 -2.16 -10.99 12.02
N MET A 102 -2.36 -11.95 11.13
CA MET A 102 -3.45 -11.97 10.14
C MET A 102 -4.60 -12.83 10.69
N THR A 103 -5.40 -12.25 11.57
CA THR A 103 -6.45 -12.98 12.32
C THR A 103 -7.87 -12.52 12.04
N GLU A 104 -8.02 -11.44 11.29
CA GLU A 104 -9.31 -10.83 11.01
C GLU A 104 -9.88 -11.35 9.68
N HIS A 105 -11.03 -12.03 9.72
CA HIS A 105 -11.60 -12.77 8.58
C HIS A 105 -13.02 -12.32 8.20
N GLU A 106 -13.48 -11.20 8.75
CA GLU A 106 -14.84 -10.69 8.56
C GLU A 106 -15.19 -10.45 7.08
N PHE A 107 -14.22 -10.04 6.27
CA PHE A 107 -14.42 -9.68 4.87
C PHE A 107 -13.84 -10.69 3.87
N ASP A 108 -13.50 -11.91 4.30
CA ASP A 108 -12.85 -12.91 3.42
C ASP A 108 -13.64 -13.21 2.14
N ALA A 109 -14.96 -13.12 2.17
CA ALA A 109 -15.81 -13.32 1.00
C ALA A 109 -15.61 -12.26 -0.11
N LYS A 110 -15.00 -11.12 0.21
CA LYS A 110 -14.72 -10.01 -0.73
C LYS A 110 -13.30 -10.04 -1.30
N PHE A 111 -12.44 -10.93 -0.81
CA PHE A 111 -11.07 -11.03 -1.30
C PHE A 111 -11.01 -11.51 -2.74
N SER A 112 -10.19 -10.83 -3.52
CA SER A 112 -9.93 -11.16 -4.90
C SER A 112 -8.50 -10.75 -5.30
N ASP A 113 -7.81 -11.60 -6.00
CA ASP A 113 -6.57 -11.24 -6.66
C ASP A 113 -6.80 -10.40 -7.92
N GLU A 114 -7.98 -10.52 -8.50
CA GLU A 114 -8.43 -9.65 -9.58
C GLU A 114 -8.89 -8.31 -9.01
N LEU A 115 -8.65 -7.26 -9.74
CA LEU A 115 -9.10 -5.90 -9.43
C LEU A 115 -10.13 -5.51 -10.50
N PRO A 116 -11.41 -5.90 -10.34
CA PRO A 116 -12.40 -5.76 -11.40
C PRO A 116 -12.87 -4.32 -11.62
N TYR A 117 -12.64 -3.43 -10.65
CA TYR A 117 -13.24 -2.10 -10.63
C TYR A 117 -12.31 -1.00 -11.11
N ASP A 118 -12.89 0.15 -11.41
CA ASP A 118 -12.23 1.29 -12.01
C ASP A 118 -11.59 2.27 -11.00
N ILE A 119 -11.93 2.16 -9.72
CA ILE A 119 -11.32 2.95 -8.64
C ILE A 119 -10.48 2.03 -7.74
N ASN A 120 -9.25 2.43 -7.49
CA ASN A 120 -8.42 1.86 -6.43
C ASN A 120 -8.47 2.78 -5.21
N LEU A 121 -8.85 2.24 -4.06
CA LEU A 121 -8.70 2.89 -2.77
C LEU A 121 -7.55 2.21 -2.01
N LEU A 122 -6.40 2.87 -1.99
CA LEU A 122 -5.16 2.35 -1.43
C LEU A 122 -5.03 2.80 0.02
N HIS A 123 -5.46 1.94 0.94
CA HIS A 123 -5.34 2.16 2.38
C HIS A 123 -3.96 1.70 2.88
N ILE A 124 -2.94 2.40 2.42
CA ILE A 124 -1.52 2.12 2.61
C ILE A 124 -0.83 3.43 2.92
N ASN A 125 -0.10 3.53 4.02
CA ASN A 125 0.58 4.77 4.38
C ASN A 125 1.70 5.17 3.40
N ALA A 126 1.95 6.45 3.27
CA ALA A 126 2.88 7.03 2.29
C ALA A 126 4.28 6.40 2.32
N HIS A 127 4.81 6.06 3.51
CA HIS A 127 6.14 5.45 3.64
C HIS A 127 6.24 4.04 3.03
N GLU A 128 5.11 3.38 2.80
CA GLU A 128 5.03 2.04 2.19
C GLU A 128 4.74 2.10 0.69
N PHE A 129 4.30 3.25 0.17
CA PHE A 129 3.82 3.38 -1.21
C PHE A 129 4.83 2.96 -2.26
N THR A 130 6.11 3.33 -2.09
CA THR A 130 7.17 2.97 -3.04
C THR A 130 7.33 1.46 -3.18
N VAL A 131 7.32 0.75 -2.05
CA VAL A 131 7.45 -0.71 -2.03
C VAL A 131 6.17 -1.36 -2.55
N SER A 132 5.01 -0.84 -2.16
CA SER A 132 3.70 -1.30 -2.63
C SER A 132 3.57 -1.17 -4.15
N TYR A 133 4.00 -0.05 -4.74
CA TYR A 133 4.01 0.14 -6.19
C TYR A 133 4.81 -0.96 -6.91
N MET A 134 5.99 -1.29 -6.38
CA MET A 134 6.83 -2.33 -6.98
C MET A 134 6.28 -3.74 -6.79
N GLN A 135 5.65 -4.02 -5.64
CA GLN A 135 5.09 -5.34 -5.34
C GLN A 135 3.80 -5.61 -6.09
N LEU A 136 2.90 -4.65 -6.14
CA LEU A 136 1.61 -4.75 -6.83
C LEU A 136 1.79 -4.78 -8.36
N GLY A 137 2.82 -4.08 -8.85
CA GLY A 137 3.10 -3.95 -10.27
C GLY A 137 2.24 -2.91 -10.97
N LYS A 138 2.78 -2.36 -12.05
CA LYS A 138 2.19 -1.24 -12.80
C LYS A 138 0.74 -1.47 -13.24
N GLN A 139 0.38 -2.70 -13.60
CA GLN A 139 -0.95 -3.06 -14.11
C GLN A 139 -2.07 -2.81 -13.08
N VAL A 140 -1.75 -2.74 -11.80
CA VAL A 140 -2.73 -2.40 -10.74
C VAL A 140 -3.14 -0.94 -10.84
N TRP A 141 -2.21 -0.08 -11.20
CA TRP A 141 -2.37 1.37 -11.23
C TRP A 141 -2.93 1.90 -12.55
N ASP A 142 -2.57 1.25 -13.67
CA ASP A 142 -2.92 1.71 -15.00
C ASP A 142 -4.43 1.77 -15.26
N TYR A 143 -4.87 2.90 -15.82
CA TYR A 143 -6.25 3.16 -16.27
C TYR A 143 -7.31 3.20 -15.17
N ARG A 144 -6.92 3.13 -13.91
CA ARG A 144 -7.80 3.28 -12.75
C ARG A 144 -7.63 4.65 -12.09
N TYR A 145 -8.67 5.10 -11.42
CA TYR A 145 -8.59 6.27 -10.54
C TYR A 145 -7.99 5.82 -9.21
N ASN A 146 -6.80 6.30 -8.91
CA ASN A 146 -6.02 5.85 -7.76
C ASN A 146 -6.15 6.85 -6.61
N ILE A 147 -6.82 6.45 -5.54
CA ILE A 147 -7.01 7.25 -4.33
C ILE A 147 -6.09 6.67 -3.25
N ALA A 148 -5.23 7.50 -2.68
CA ALA A 148 -4.44 7.15 -1.49
C ALA A 148 -5.18 7.60 -0.24
N PHE A 149 -5.40 6.68 0.72
CA PHE A 149 -5.89 7.04 2.04
C PHE A 149 -4.75 6.92 3.04
N TRP A 150 -4.22 8.07 3.47
CA TRP A 150 -3.06 8.16 4.34
C TRP A 150 -3.45 8.56 5.74
N LEU A 151 -3.06 7.73 6.71
CA LEU A 151 -3.11 8.06 8.13
C LEU A 151 -1.77 8.69 8.51
N TRP A 152 -1.73 10.01 8.57
CA TRP A 152 -0.55 10.77 8.96
C TRP A 152 -0.87 11.66 10.15
N GLU A 153 -0.06 11.59 11.21
CA GLU A 153 -0.36 12.19 12.53
C GLU A 153 0.59 13.34 12.89
N LEU A 154 1.49 13.74 11.99
CA LEU A 154 2.47 14.78 12.24
C LEU A 154 2.22 15.99 11.34
N GLU A 155 2.59 17.19 11.83
CA GLU A 155 2.44 18.46 11.11
C GLU A 155 3.19 18.49 9.77
N GLU A 156 4.38 17.88 9.72
CA GLU A 156 5.21 17.90 8.53
C GLU A 156 5.16 16.54 7.80
N PHE A 157 4.87 16.59 6.52
CA PHE A 157 4.98 15.43 5.64
C PHE A 157 6.43 15.26 5.18
N PRO A 158 7.07 14.10 5.37
CA PRO A 158 8.45 13.88 5.01
C PRO A 158 8.72 14.11 3.53
N ALA A 159 9.75 14.91 3.23
CA ALA A 159 10.11 15.26 1.85
C ALA A 159 10.44 14.04 0.99
N GLU A 160 10.96 12.97 1.57
CA GLU A 160 11.27 11.71 0.89
C GLU A 160 10.04 10.93 0.40
N TRP A 161 8.83 11.29 0.84
CA TRP A 161 7.59 10.63 0.41
C TRP A 161 6.76 11.48 -0.58
N ILE A 162 7.17 12.71 -0.85
CA ILE A 162 6.47 13.60 -1.80
C ILE A 162 6.31 12.96 -3.18
N ASP A 163 7.30 12.16 -3.60
CA ASP A 163 7.25 11.48 -4.90
C ASP A 163 6.08 10.49 -5.02
N CYS A 164 5.52 10.01 -3.88
CA CYS A 164 4.36 9.13 -3.88
C CYS A 164 3.09 9.83 -4.39
N ILE A 165 3.03 11.16 -4.28
CA ILE A 165 1.92 11.97 -4.78
C ILE A 165 1.77 11.84 -6.30
N SER A 166 2.88 11.65 -7.02
CA SER A 166 2.88 11.57 -8.49
C SER A 166 2.22 10.32 -9.08
N ILE A 167 1.93 9.32 -8.26
CA ILE A 167 1.34 8.05 -8.70
C ILE A 167 -0.11 7.85 -8.27
N VAL A 168 -0.74 8.87 -7.70
CA VAL A 168 -2.14 8.86 -7.31
C VAL A 168 -2.87 10.06 -7.92
N ASP A 169 -4.18 9.92 -8.09
CA ASP A 169 -5.04 10.97 -8.62
C ASP A 169 -5.59 11.83 -7.47
N GLU A 170 -5.76 11.24 -6.28
CA GLU A 170 -6.34 11.90 -5.12
C GLU A 170 -5.75 11.36 -3.82
N ILE A 171 -5.73 12.19 -2.77
CA ILE A 171 -5.27 11.82 -1.43
C ILE A 171 -6.37 12.15 -0.43
N TRP A 172 -6.75 11.16 0.36
CA TRP A 172 -7.66 11.32 1.49
C TRP A 172 -6.88 11.24 2.80
N THR A 173 -7.25 12.10 3.73
CA THR A 173 -6.72 12.11 5.11
C THR A 173 -7.90 12.16 6.08
N PRO A 174 -7.79 11.57 7.28
CA PRO A 174 -8.90 11.53 8.24
C PRO A 174 -9.18 12.89 8.92
N ALA A 175 -8.24 13.84 8.84
CA ALA A 175 -8.35 15.15 9.47
C ALA A 175 -7.59 16.22 8.68
N GLU A 176 -7.99 17.48 8.88
CA GLU A 176 -7.23 18.66 8.47
C GLU A 176 -6.18 18.98 9.55
N PHE A 177 -4.92 19.18 9.16
CA PHE A 177 -3.83 19.60 10.02
C PHE A 177 -3.27 20.94 9.55
#